data_d5306cd3bece2e94b6e060cca3d3b278
#
_entry.id   d5306cd3bece2e94b6e060cca3d3b278
#
_cell.length_a   1.000
_cell.length_b   1.000
_cell.length_c   1.000
_cell.angle_alpha   90.00
_cell.angle_beta   90.00
_cell.angle_gamma   90.00
#
_symmetry.space_group_name_H-M   'P 1'
#
loop_
_entity.id
_entity.type
_entity.pdbx_description
1 polymer ?
#
loop_
_entity_poly.entity_id
_entity_poly.type
_entity_poly.pdbx_seq_one_letter_code
_entity_poly.pdbx_strand_id
1 'polypeptide(L)'
;MPESNTISRLTGLRILAVDDEPDILETIVDVLDGTTVDCAKSYEEALAKLDSKAQAGGTRAHYDLAVLDIMGVDGMVLLQQTVGRGIPTVMLTAHALNPQSLKASIVDGALSYLPKEELANLAEHIDDVIEAIEKNQSPWKRVFSRLGKAFDQTFGSGWELEDPDFWSKYKSPSYGVFYHRPPSKN
;
A
#
# COMPACT_ATOMS: atom_id res chain seq x y z
N MET A 1 -19.70 -22.04 -1.98
CA MET A 1 -19.21 -20.79 -1.41
C MET A 1 -17.75 -20.93 -1.23
N PRO A 2 -16.88 -20.25 -1.94
CA PRO A 2 -15.50 -20.17 -1.53
C PRO A 2 -15.45 -19.23 -0.33
N GLU A 3 -15.47 -19.81 0.87
CA GLU A 3 -15.16 -19.09 2.10
C GLU A 3 -13.72 -18.63 2.00
N SER A 4 -13.59 -17.38 1.95
CA SER A 4 -12.48 -16.48 1.98
C SER A 4 -11.25 -16.98 2.73
N ASN A 5 -10.31 -17.56 2.00
CA ASN A 5 -8.93 -17.75 2.45
C ASN A 5 -8.19 -16.40 2.61
N THR A 6 -8.85 -15.31 2.19
CA THR A 6 -8.37 -13.93 2.23
C THR A 6 -8.16 -13.45 3.67
N ILE A 7 -9.10 -13.77 4.55
CA ILE A 7 -9.06 -13.33 5.97
C ILE A 7 -7.88 -13.94 6.73
N SER A 8 -7.42 -15.11 6.35
CA SER A 8 -6.36 -15.80 7.11
C SER A 8 -4.98 -15.14 7.00
N ARG A 9 -4.62 -14.52 5.85
CA ARG A 9 -3.31 -13.86 5.67
C ARG A 9 -3.21 -12.52 6.38
N LEU A 10 -4.33 -11.84 6.57
CA LEU A 10 -4.36 -10.54 7.25
C LEU A 10 -4.35 -10.69 8.76
N THR A 11 -4.83 -11.83 9.28
CA THR A 11 -4.98 -12.06 10.73
C THR A 11 -3.65 -11.88 11.47
N GLY A 12 -3.66 -10.99 12.45
CA GLY A 12 -2.50 -10.70 13.31
C GLY A 12 -1.48 -9.74 12.71
N LEU A 13 -1.69 -9.24 11.49
CA LEU A 13 -0.81 -8.21 10.92
C LEU A 13 -0.95 -6.90 11.70
N ARG A 14 0.16 -6.19 11.81
CA ARG A 14 0.21 -4.84 12.34
C ARG A 14 0.38 -3.84 11.20
N ILE A 15 -0.60 -2.97 11.04
CA ILE A 15 -0.70 -2.03 9.92
C ILE A 15 -0.62 -0.60 10.45
N LEU A 16 0.20 0.24 9.81
CA LEU A 16 0.20 1.67 10.02
C LEU A 16 -0.73 2.31 8.98
N ALA A 17 -1.79 2.97 9.42
CA ALA A 17 -2.69 3.74 8.56
C ALA A 17 -2.48 5.24 8.80
N VAL A 18 -2.25 6.01 7.72
CA VAL A 18 -2.00 7.46 7.81
C VAL A 18 -2.92 8.20 6.85
N ASP A 19 -3.79 9.02 7.40
CA ASP A 19 -4.75 9.85 6.67
C ASP A 19 -5.20 10.99 7.59
N ASP A 20 -5.34 12.23 7.10
CA ASP A 20 -5.80 13.36 7.90
C ASP A 20 -7.32 13.39 8.09
N GLU A 21 -8.06 12.55 7.36
CA GLU A 21 -9.50 12.37 7.47
C GLU A 21 -9.84 11.25 8.48
N PRO A 22 -10.41 11.57 9.66
CA PRO A 22 -10.74 10.58 10.68
C PRO A 22 -11.69 9.48 10.19
N ASP A 23 -12.66 9.83 9.35
CA ASP A 23 -13.67 8.89 8.81
C ASP A 23 -13.01 7.84 7.90
N ILE A 24 -11.95 8.22 7.19
CA ILE A 24 -11.15 7.28 6.37
C ILE A 24 -10.41 6.30 7.28
N LEU A 25 -9.76 6.81 8.34
CA LEU A 25 -9.07 5.95 9.30
C LEU A 25 -10.02 4.98 10.01
N GLU A 26 -11.22 5.43 10.38
CA GLU A 26 -12.25 4.58 10.97
C GLU A 26 -12.67 3.48 9.98
N THR A 27 -12.91 3.84 8.73
CA THR A 27 -13.24 2.87 7.66
C THR A 27 -12.12 1.86 7.45
N ILE A 28 -10.84 2.29 7.47
CA ILE A 28 -9.69 1.38 7.34
C ILE A 28 -9.68 0.36 8.49
N VAL A 29 -9.93 0.81 9.71
CA VAL A 29 -10.01 -0.08 10.88
C VAL A 29 -11.13 -1.10 10.71
N ASP A 30 -12.30 -0.65 10.27
CA ASP A 30 -13.48 -1.52 10.12
C ASP A 30 -13.30 -2.58 9.02
N VAL A 31 -12.69 -2.22 7.88
CA VAL A 31 -12.50 -3.16 6.77
C VAL A 31 -11.32 -4.12 6.96
N LEU A 32 -10.41 -3.82 7.89
CA LEU A 32 -9.24 -4.64 8.20
C LEU A 32 -9.43 -5.44 9.49
N ASP A 33 -10.61 -6.02 9.65
CA ASP A 33 -10.91 -6.87 10.81
C ASP A 33 -9.89 -8.01 10.97
N GLY A 34 -9.55 -8.32 12.22
CA GLY A 34 -8.53 -9.32 12.55
C GLY A 34 -7.08 -8.83 12.48
N THR A 35 -6.85 -7.55 12.13
CA THR A 35 -5.54 -6.91 12.16
C THR A 35 -5.39 -5.97 13.36
N THR A 36 -4.17 -5.47 13.60
CA THR A 36 -3.92 -4.35 14.52
C THR A 36 -3.58 -3.12 13.70
N VAL A 37 -4.48 -2.13 13.65
CA VAL A 37 -4.27 -0.90 12.91
C VAL A 37 -3.86 0.22 13.86
N ASP A 38 -2.67 0.79 13.66
CA ASP A 38 -2.21 2.00 14.33
C ASP A 38 -2.47 3.20 13.40
N CYS A 39 -3.40 4.07 13.78
CA CYS A 39 -3.77 5.25 13.00
C CYS A 39 -2.89 6.46 13.33
N ALA A 40 -2.51 7.23 12.32
CA ALA A 40 -1.85 8.53 12.44
C ALA A 40 -2.56 9.55 11.54
N LYS A 41 -2.70 10.79 12.02
CA LYS A 41 -3.42 11.87 11.32
C LYS A 41 -2.50 12.89 10.68
N SER A 42 -1.21 12.75 10.86
CA SER A 42 -0.21 13.64 10.29
C SER A 42 1.11 12.91 10.03
N TYR A 43 1.96 13.58 9.28
CA TYR A 43 3.34 13.12 9.04
C TYR A 43 4.11 12.89 10.35
N GLU A 44 4.02 13.84 11.30
CA GLU A 44 4.72 13.79 12.56
C GLU A 44 4.25 12.63 13.44
N GLU A 45 2.93 12.40 13.50
CA GLU A 45 2.37 11.24 14.21
C GLU A 45 2.84 9.92 13.60
N ALA A 46 2.85 9.84 12.26
CA ALA A 46 3.33 8.66 11.57
C ALA A 46 4.82 8.39 11.86
N LEU A 47 5.68 9.41 11.79
CA LEU A 47 7.09 9.27 12.13
C LEU A 47 7.29 8.86 13.59
N ALA A 48 6.56 9.46 14.53
CA ALA A 48 6.64 9.09 15.95
C ALA A 48 6.31 7.61 16.16
N LYS A 49 5.33 7.07 15.42
CA LYS A 49 4.97 5.64 15.45
C LYS A 49 6.05 4.77 14.81
N LEU A 50 6.58 5.17 13.66
CA LEU A 50 7.65 4.44 12.96
C LEU A 50 8.96 4.39 13.77
N ASP A 51 9.23 5.45 14.55
CA ASP A 51 10.44 5.56 15.37
C ASP A 51 10.23 5.07 16.81
N SER A 52 8.98 4.79 17.21
CA SER A 52 8.69 4.26 18.54
C SER A 52 9.41 2.92 18.75
N LYS A 53 10.07 2.79 19.89
CA LYS A 53 10.63 1.50 20.30
C LYS A 53 9.48 0.63 20.79
N ALA A 54 9.47 -0.63 20.38
CA ALA A 54 8.55 -1.59 20.96
C ALA A 54 8.70 -1.56 22.49
N GLN A 55 7.60 -1.38 23.20
CA GLN A 55 7.62 -1.45 24.65
C GLN A 55 8.16 -2.82 25.08
N ALA A 56 9.21 -2.80 25.91
CA ALA A 56 9.86 -3.97 26.49
C ALA A 56 10.63 -4.90 25.51
N GLY A 57 11.82 -4.48 25.07
CA GLY A 57 12.74 -5.39 24.37
C GLY A 57 13.69 -4.74 23.37
N GLY A 58 13.55 -3.45 23.07
CA GLY A 58 14.56 -2.71 22.30
C GLY A 58 14.53 -2.90 20.78
N THR A 59 13.58 -3.65 20.22
CA THR A 59 13.30 -3.68 18.79
C THR A 59 12.31 -2.57 18.42
N ARG A 60 12.54 -1.91 17.26
CA ARG A 60 11.59 -0.91 16.71
C ARG A 60 10.21 -1.53 16.56
N ALA A 61 9.16 -0.72 16.72
CA ALA A 61 7.83 -1.13 16.32
C ALA A 61 7.88 -1.59 14.86
N HIS A 62 7.55 -2.85 14.64
CA HIS A 62 7.55 -3.42 13.30
C HIS A 62 6.13 -3.38 12.76
N TYR A 63 5.95 -2.73 11.63
CA TYR A 63 4.72 -2.80 10.86
C TYR A 63 4.91 -3.79 9.71
N ASP A 64 3.93 -4.63 9.51
CA ASP A 64 3.91 -5.59 8.41
C ASP A 64 3.52 -4.93 7.10
N LEU A 65 2.78 -3.81 7.19
CA LEU A 65 2.32 -3.02 6.05
C LEU A 65 1.99 -1.60 6.49
N ALA A 66 2.10 -0.64 5.56
CA ALA A 66 1.59 0.71 5.72
C ALA A 66 0.55 1.04 4.64
N VAL A 67 -0.49 1.78 5.04
CA VAL A 67 -1.50 2.37 4.17
C VAL A 67 -1.40 3.89 4.34
N LEU A 68 -1.02 4.60 3.28
CA LEU A 68 -0.71 6.03 3.34
C LEU A 68 -1.60 6.82 2.38
N ASP A 69 -2.26 7.86 2.87
CA ASP A 69 -2.83 8.87 1.99
C ASP A 69 -1.72 9.66 1.29
N ILE A 70 -1.93 10.00 0.03
CA ILE A 70 -0.98 10.82 -0.75
C ILE A 70 -1.04 12.28 -0.32
N MET A 71 -2.25 12.79 -0.10
CA MET A 71 -2.49 14.20 0.20
C MET A 71 -2.65 14.41 1.72
N GLY A 72 -2.48 15.63 2.19
CA GLY A 72 -2.75 15.99 3.58
C GLY A 72 -1.71 15.54 4.62
N VAL A 73 -0.98 14.44 4.37
CA VAL A 73 -0.02 13.85 5.32
C VAL A 73 1.39 13.70 4.76
N ASP A 74 1.75 14.41 3.70
CA ASP A 74 3.03 14.25 2.99
C ASP A 74 3.32 12.80 2.59
N GLY A 75 2.30 12.13 2.04
CA GLY A 75 2.31 10.68 1.79
C GLY A 75 3.45 10.17 0.95
N MET A 76 3.92 10.95 -0.05
CA MET A 76 5.09 10.56 -0.86
C MET A 76 6.39 10.58 -0.04
N VAL A 77 6.53 11.49 0.91
CA VAL A 77 7.69 11.52 1.82
C VAL A 77 7.59 10.35 2.81
N LEU A 78 6.40 10.06 3.33
CA LEU A 78 6.16 8.89 4.18
C LEU A 78 6.42 7.58 3.44
N LEU A 79 6.07 7.48 2.15
CA LEU A 79 6.39 6.33 1.32
C LEU A 79 7.89 6.03 1.32
N GLN A 80 8.74 7.04 1.13
CA GLN A 80 10.19 6.88 1.20
C GLN A 80 10.64 6.42 2.59
N GLN A 81 10.00 6.91 3.66
CA GLN A 81 10.30 6.50 5.04
C GLN A 81 9.90 5.03 5.31
N THR A 82 8.76 4.59 4.84
CA THR A 82 8.28 3.20 5.04
C THR A 82 9.08 2.22 4.19
N VAL A 83 9.31 2.53 2.92
CA VAL A 83 10.14 1.72 2.01
C VAL A 83 11.57 1.60 2.51
N GLY A 84 12.18 2.71 2.97
CA GLY A 84 13.52 2.69 3.56
C GLY A 84 13.64 1.84 4.84
N ARG A 85 12.53 1.57 5.51
CA ARG A 85 12.45 0.66 6.68
C ARG A 85 12.06 -0.77 6.29
N GLY A 86 11.86 -1.03 4.99
CA GLY A 86 11.42 -2.34 4.50
C GLY A 86 9.94 -2.64 4.81
N ILE A 87 9.09 -1.64 4.96
CA ILE A 87 7.66 -1.80 5.20
C ILE A 87 6.92 -1.77 3.87
N PRO A 88 6.22 -2.84 3.47
CA PRO A 88 5.34 -2.85 2.31
C PRO A 88 4.32 -1.73 2.41
N THR A 89 4.13 -0.96 1.34
CA THR A 89 3.29 0.24 1.40
C THR A 89 2.27 0.27 0.29
N VAL A 90 1.02 0.51 0.66
CA VAL A 90 -0.13 0.79 -0.20
C VAL A 90 -0.43 2.28 -0.14
N MET A 91 -0.57 2.93 -1.28
CA MET A 91 -0.97 4.34 -1.35
C MET A 91 -2.48 4.45 -1.51
N LEU A 92 -3.10 5.34 -0.74
CA LEU A 92 -4.49 5.75 -0.92
C LEU A 92 -4.55 7.12 -1.60
N THR A 93 -5.59 7.38 -2.36
CA THR A 93 -5.78 8.68 -2.99
C THR A 93 -7.26 9.03 -3.14
N ALA A 94 -7.60 10.27 -2.77
CA ALA A 94 -8.83 10.93 -3.20
C ALA A 94 -8.54 11.72 -4.47
N HIS A 95 -9.39 11.76 -5.43
CA HIS A 95 -9.55 12.73 -6.54
C HIS A 95 -8.37 13.12 -7.45
N ALA A 96 -7.12 12.97 -7.09
CA ALA A 96 -6.00 13.40 -7.94
C ALA A 96 -5.24 12.24 -8.55
N LEU A 97 -5.97 11.21 -8.93
CA LEU A 97 -5.40 10.15 -9.77
C LEU A 97 -4.92 10.80 -11.08
N ASN A 98 -3.61 10.87 -11.23
CA ASN A 98 -3.00 11.18 -12.52
C ASN A 98 -1.87 10.19 -12.78
N PRO A 99 -1.53 9.93 -14.04
CA PRO A 99 -0.50 8.96 -14.40
C PRO A 99 0.86 9.27 -13.76
N GLN A 100 1.17 10.55 -13.55
CA GLN A 100 2.43 11.00 -12.98
C GLN A 100 2.54 10.62 -11.49
N SER A 101 1.48 10.82 -10.69
CA SER A 101 1.44 10.42 -9.28
C SER A 101 1.50 8.91 -9.12
N LEU A 102 0.78 8.16 -9.97
CA LEU A 102 0.86 6.70 -10.01
C LEU A 102 2.28 6.24 -10.33
N LYS A 103 2.90 6.82 -11.37
CA LYS A 103 4.28 6.51 -11.76
C LYS A 103 5.26 6.83 -10.65
N ALA A 104 5.16 7.99 -10.02
CA ALA A 104 6.01 8.38 -8.90
C ALA A 104 5.89 7.40 -7.73
N SER A 105 4.66 7.02 -7.35
CA SER A 105 4.42 6.03 -6.30
C SER A 105 5.08 4.68 -6.61
N ILE A 106 4.99 4.20 -7.85
CA ILE A 106 5.64 2.97 -8.31
C ILE A 106 7.16 3.08 -8.21
N VAL A 107 7.74 4.16 -8.70
CA VAL A 107 9.18 4.41 -8.70
C VAL A 107 9.74 4.49 -7.27
N ASP A 108 9.00 5.14 -6.37
CA ASP A 108 9.37 5.27 -4.96
C ASP A 108 9.09 4.01 -4.13
N GLY A 109 8.57 2.95 -4.77
CA GLY A 109 8.49 1.62 -4.18
C GLY A 109 7.16 1.24 -3.56
N ALA A 110 6.07 1.98 -3.83
CA ALA A 110 4.73 1.54 -3.46
C ALA A 110 4.39 0.20 -4.11
N LEU A 111 3.67 -0.64 -3.40
CA LEU A 111 3.27 -1.96 -3.88
C LEU A 111 1.84 -1.99 -4.40
N SER A 112 1.05 -0.99 -4.06
CA SER A 112 -0.31 -0.80 -4.58
C SER A 112 -0.70 0.67 -4.52
N TYR A 113 -1.74 1.00 -5.26
CA TYR A 113 -2.29 2.33 -5.35
C TYR A 113 -3.81 2.21 -5.47
N LEU A 114 -4.54 2.65 -4.44
CA LEU A 114 -5.97 2.43 -4.31
C LEU A 114 -6.72 3.76 -4.23
N PRO A 115 -7.72 3.99 -5.10
CA PRO A 115 -8.66 5.10 -4.92
C PRO A 115 -9.44 4.96 -3.60
N LYS A 116 -9.69 6.07 -2.89
CA LYS A 116 -10.48 6.03 -1.64
C LYS A 116 -11.90 5.52 -1.87
N GLU A 117 -12.43 5.66 -3.09
CA GLU A 117 -13.72 5.10 -3.49
C GLU A 117 -13.75 3.56 -3.46
N GLU A 118 -12.58 2.93 -3.56
CA GLU A 118 -12.40 1.47 -3.49
C GLU A 118 -12.01 0.98 -2.09
N LEU A 119 -12.11 1.83 -1.07
CA LEU A 119 -11.69 1.52 0.30
C LEU A 119 -12.38 0.28 0.90
N ALA A 120 -13.63 0.02 0.51
CA ALA A 120 -14.34 -1.19 0.89
C ALA A 120 -13.65 -2.49 0.45
N ASN A 121 -12.81 -2.42 -0.60
CA ASN A 121 -12.04 -3.55 -1.13
C ASN A 121 -10.59 -3.57 -0.62
N LEU A 122 -10.24 -2.73 0.35
CA LEU A 122 -8.85 -2.58 0.85
C LEU A 122 -8.27 -3.91 1.35
N ALA A 123 -9.06 -4.71 2.08
CA ALA A 123 -8.62 -6.00 2.59
C ALA A 123 -8.17 -6.95 1.47
N GLU A 124 -8.93 -7.02 0.37
CA GLU A 124 -8.57 -7.84 -0.80
C GLU A 124 -7.32 -7.31 -1.51
N HIS A 125 -7.16 -5.98 -1.60
CA HIS A 125 -5.98 -5.37 -2.17
C HIS A 125 -4.71 -5.66 -1.35
N ILE A 126 -4.83 -5.62 -0.03
CA ILE A 126 -3.71 -5.96 0.86
C ILE A 126 -3.37 -7.44 0.75
N ASP A 127 -4.37 -8.33 0.68
CA ASP A 127 -4.15 -9.76 0.49
C ASP A 127 -3.40 -10.05 -0.82
N ASP A 128 -3.79 -9.39 -1.92
CA ASP A 128 -3.10 -9.49 -3.20
C ASP A 128 -1.63 -9.03 -3.12
N VAL A 129 -1.35 -7.96 -2.38
CA VAL A 129 0.01 -7.46 -2.15
C VAL A 129 0.83 -8.46 -1.36
N ILE A 130 0.29 -8.99 -0.26
CA ILE A 130 0.97 -9.96 0.59
C ILE A 130 1.24 -11.25 -0.18
N GLU A 131 0.24 -11.77 -0.89
CA GLU A 131 0.41 -12.97 -1.72
C GLU A 131 1.48 -12.78 -2.79
N ALA A 132 1.53 -11.60 -3.42
CA ALA A 132 2.55 -11.29 -4.40
C ALA A 132 3.96 -11.28 -3.77
N ILE A 133 4.10 -10.70 -2.57
CA ILE A 133 5.36 -10.70 -1.81
C ILE A 133 5.78 -12.15 -1.47
N GLU A 134 4.87 -12.96 -0.97
CA GLU A 134 5.14 -14.37 -0.63
C GLU A 134 5.60 -15.19 -1.84
N LYS A 135 5.02 -14.92 -3.00
CA LYS A 135 5.37 -15.57 -4.27
C LYS A 135 6.53 -14.92 -5.00
N ASN A 136 7.15 -13.87 -4.43
CA ASN A 136 8.19 -13.06 -5.08
C ASN A 136 7.77 -12.54 -6.47
N GLN A 137 6.54 -12.05 -6.56
CA GLN A 137 5.92 -11.52 -7.77
C GLN A 137 5.61 -10.03 -7.60
N SER A 138 5.49 -9.30 -8.71
CA SER A 138 5.02 -7.93 -8.68
C SER A 138 3.52 -7.87 -8.37
N PRO A 139 3.07 -7.12 -7.36
CA PRO A 139 1.65 -6.93 -7.11
C PRO A 139 0.98 -6.08 -8.19
N TRP A 140 1.74 -5.27 -8.93
CA TRP A 140 1.22 -4.31 -9.90
C TRP A 140 0.40 -4.94 -11.02
N LYS A 141 0.73 -6.17 -11.43
CA LYS A 141 -0.10 -6.90 -12.40
C LYS A 141 -1.55 -7.05 -11.91
N ARG A 142 -1.74 -7.38 -10.63
CA ARG A 142 -3.06 -7.52 -10.03
C ARG A 142 -3.74 -6.18 -9.87
N VAL A 143 -2.99 -5.15 -9.43
CA VAL A 143 -3.48 -3.78 -9.33
C VAL A 143 -4.03 -3.32 -10.68
N PHE A 144 -3.29 -3.46 -11.76
CA PHE A 144 -3.75 -3.08 -13.10
C PHE A 144 -4.91 -3.95 -13.60
N SER A 145 -4.96 -5.23 -13.23
CA SER A 145 -6.08 -6.10 -13.58
C SER A 145 -7.40 -5.67 -12.90
N ARG A 146 -7.33 -5.24 -11.63
CA ARG A 146 -8.50 -4.79 -10.87
C ARG A 146 -8.91 -3.37 -11.19
N LEU A 147 -7.94 -2.47 -11.22
CA LEU A 147 -8.18 -1.02 -11.28
C LEU A 147 -7.98 -0.41 -12.68
N GLY A 148 -7.55 -1.20 -13.67
CA GLY A 148 -7.27 -0.69 -15.01
C GLY A 148 -8.44 0.08 -15.62
N LYS A 149 -9.67 -0.40 -15.46
CA LYS A 149 -10.87 0.32 -15.92
C LYS A 149 -11.08 1.65 -15.19
N ALA A 150 -10.83 1.67 -13.87
CA ALA A 150 -10.94 2.91 -13.08
C ALA A 150 -9.85 3.91 -13.50
N PHE A 151 -8.65 3.44 -13.79
CA PHE A 151 -7.58 4.27 -14.33
C PHE A 151 -7.94 4.83 -15.73
N ASP A 152 -8.46 4.00 -16.63
CA ASP A 152 -8.91 4.45 -17.96
C ASP A 152 -10.03 5.50 -17.88
N GLN A 153 -10.95 5.35 -16.93
CA GLN A 153 -12.03 6.31 -16.71
C GLN A 153 -11.50 7.64 -16.15
N THR A 154 -10.50 7.58 -15.29
CA THR A 154 -9.97 8.77 -14.59
C THR A 154 -8.92 9.49 -15.42
N PHE A 155 -8.02 8.74 -16.07
CA PHE A 155 -6.89 9.32 -16.85
C PHE A 155 -7.25 9.58 -18.32
N GLY A 156 -8.34 9.00 -18.80
CA GLY A 156 -8.68 8.95 -20.22
C GLY A 156 -8.04 7.74 -20.94
N SER A 157 -8.67 7.30 -22.02
CA SER A 157 -8.12 6.21 -22.82
C SER A 157 -6.77 6.59 -23.44
N GLY A 158 -5.80 5.69 -23.34
CA GLY A 158 -4.47 5.89 -23.93
C GLY A 158 -3.47 6.63 -23.04
N TRP A 159 -3.76 6.85 -21.77
CA TRP A 159 -2.83 7.46 -20.80
C TRP A 159 -1.48 6.74 -20.71
N GLU A 160 -1.44 5.45 -21.00
CA GLU A 160 -0.22 4.65 -21.00
C GLU A 160 0.69 4.94 -22.20
N LEU A 161 0.15 5.55 -23.26
CA LEU A 161 0.91 5.90 -24.45
C LEU A 161 1.92 7.03 -24.25
N GLU A 162 1.82 7.76 -23.14
CA GLU A 162 2.82 8.77 -22.77
C GLU A 162 4.16 8.14 -22.36
N ASP A 163 4.14 6.92 -21.82
CA ASP A 163 5.35 6.17 -21.43
C ASP A 163 5.10 4.64 -21.55
N PRO A 164 4.97 4.12 -22.79
CA PRO A 164 4.56 2.74 -23.00
C PRO A 164 5.58 1.72 -22.47
N ASP A 165 6.88 2.05 -22.49
CA ASP A 165 7.93 1.16 -21.99
C ASP A 165 7.84 1.00 -20.47
N PHE A 166 7.57 2.09 -19.75
CA PHE A 166 7.35 2.05 -18.31
C PHE A 166 6.13 1.18 -17.96
N TRP A 167 4.97 1.46 -18.53
CA TRP A 167 3.74 0.77 -18.19
C TRP A 167 3.75 -0.71 -18.57
N SER A 168 4.32 -1.07 -19.73
CA SER A 168 4.45 -2.46 -20.16
C SER A 168 5.30 -3.27 -19.19
N LYS A 169 6.37 -2.68 -18.65
CA LYS A 169 7.26 -3.30 -17.69
C LYS A 169 6.51 -3.72 -16.42
N TYR A 170 5.73 -2.83 -15.83
CA TYR A 170 5.01 -3.11 -14.58
C TYR A 170 3.77 -3.99 -14.75
N LYS A 171 3.23 -4.09 -15.95
CA LYS A 171 2.17 -5.03 -16.30
C LYS A 171 2.68 -6.44 -16.60
N SER A 172 3.98 -6.59 -16.83
CA SER A 172 4.60 -7.89 -17.16
C SER A 172 4.64 -8.81 -15.94
N PRO A 173 4.26 -10.09 -16.09
CA PRO A 173 4.41 -11.10 -15.05
C PRO A 173 5.86 -11.33 -14.61
N SER A 174 6.80 -11.06 -15.54
CA SER A 174 8.23 -11.31 -15.35
C SER A 174 8.94 -10.21 -14.56
N TYR A 175 8.28 -9.09 -14.27
CA TYR A 175 8.85 -8.03 -13.50
C TYR A 175 8.67 -8.34 -12.01
N GLY A 176 9.70 -8.96 -11.41
CA GLY A 176 9.76 -9.15 -9.97
C GLY A 176 10.13 -7.85 -9.28
N VAL A 177 9.32 -7.40 -8.35
CA VAL A 177 9.77 -6.43 -7.36
C VAL A 177 10.68 -7.19 -6.41
N PHE A 178 11.98 -6.90 -6.44
CA PHE A 178 12.90 -7.38 -5.42
C PHE A 178 12.60 -6.66 -4.11
N TYR A 179 11.54 -7.09 -3.43
CA TYR A 179 11.29 -6.67 -2.08
C TYR A 179 12.30 -7.40 -1.19
N HIS A 180 13.38 -6.72 -0.86
CA HIS A 180 14.31 -7.21 0.13
C HIS A 180 13.67 -7.02 1.52
N ARG A 181 12.89 -8.02 1.95
CA ARG A 181 12.58 -8.13 3.36
C ARG A 181 13.93 -8.22 4.09
N PRO A 182 14.26 -7.29 4.99
CA PRO A 182 15.45 -7.46 5.81
C PRO A 182 15.35 -8.79 6.55
N PRO A 183 16.45 -9.57 6.66
CA PRO A 183 16.41 -10.87 7.30
C PRO A 183 15.82 -10.71 8.71
N SER A 184 14.80 -11.50 9.01
CA SER A 184 14.26 -11.63 10.34
C SER A 184 15.42 -12.01 11.25
N LYS A 185 15.88 -11.12 12.11
CA LYS A 185 16.84 -11.45 13.14
C LYS A 185 16.10 -12.35 14.14
N ASN A 186 16.41 -13.65 14.08
CA ASN A 186 16.10 -14.58 15.15
C ASN A 186 16.66 -14.07 16.48
#